data_6a7fd4298f09e7b0ffa67c0d02363787
#
_entry.id   6a7fd4298f09e7b0ffa67c0d02363787
#
_cell.length_a   1.000
_cell.length_b   1.000
_cell.length_c   1.000
_cell.angle_alpha   90.00
_cell.angle_beta   90.00
_cell.angle_gamma   90.00
#
_symmetry.space_group_name_H-M   'P 1'
#
loop_
_entity.id
_entity.type
_entity.pdbx_description
1 polymer ?
#
loop_
_entity_poly.entity_id
_entity_poly.type
_entity_poly.pdbx_seq_one_letter_code
_entity_poly.pdbx_strand_id
1 'polypeptide(L)'
;MEKKRLLLITQELAPYTEGTDISELVGKLPKFFADQGYELRILMPRFGVVNERRHRLHEVVRLSGMNIIVDDDDYPLLIKVASLPGSRLQVYFLDNEEFFKRKMVFEDDKGHPFEDNADRAAFFCKGAIETVKKFGWPPDFIMCQGWMTSLLPLYLRTAYKTEPIFANAQIIYGAYDTPHEHEGGERFFQKAAINNLTKKHLEPYRNGEGVSMHKGAAHYADAVIIGSESLDTNVPYLSVAGDKPVLPWQPADEALPGYLEFFKSLTESVAA
;
A
#
# COMPACT_ATOMS: atom_id res chain seq x y z
N MET A 1 2.98 -7.20 -27.80
CA MET A 1 2.10 -6.50 -26.85
C MET A 1 2.95 -5.72 -25.85
N GLU A 2 2.55 -4.51 -25.51
CA GLU A 2 3.19 -3.73 -24.46
C GLU A 2 3.02 -4.45 -23.11
N LYS A 3 4.09 -4.48 -22.30
CA LYS A 3 4.02 -5.14 -20.99
C LYS A 3 3.11 -4.34 -20.06
N LYS A 4 2.23 -5.02 -19.36
CA LYS A 4 1.43 -4.39 -18.30
C LYS A 4 2.33 -3.98 -17.12
N ARG A 5 2.09 -2.79 -16.59
CA ARG A 5 2.86 -2.17 -15.51
C ARG A 5 2.15 -2.31 -14.19
N LEU A 6 2.76 -3.03 -13.26
CA LEU A 6 2.26 -3.25 -11.92
C LEU A 6 3.09 -2.48 -10.89
N LEU A 7 2.45 -1.52 -10.23
CA LEU A 7 2.99 -0.85 -9.06
C LEU A 7 2.51 -1.58 -7.80
N LEU A 8 3.42 -2.23 -7.10
CA LEU A 8 3.16 -2.87 -5.82
C LEU A 8 3.58 -1.92 -4.70
N ILE A 9 2.63 -1.48 -3.89
CA ILE A 9 2.87 -0.68 -2.68
C ILE A 9 2.42 -1.51 -1.49
N THR A 10 3.33 -1.80 -0.58
CA THR A 10 3.07 -2.71 0.53
C THR A 10 3.66 -2.21 1.84
N GLN A 11 3.02 -2.55 2.94
CA GLN A 11 3.57 -2.30 4.26
C GLN A 11 4.71 -3.26 4.62
N GLU A 12 4.67 -4.50 4.13
CA GLU A 12 5.63 -5.56 4.47
C GLU A 12 5.96 -6.41 3.24
N LEU A 13 7.20 -6.91 3.18
CA LEU A 13 7.70 -7.72 2.07
C LEU A 13 8.89 -8.56 2.53
N ALA A 14 8.79 -9.88 2.49
CA ALA A 14 9.96 -10.75 2.70
C ALA A 14 11.01 -10.57 1.58
N PRO A 15 12.31 -10.58 1.91
CA PRO A 15 12.93 -10.87 3.21
C PRO A 15 13.29 -9.60 4.01
N TYR A 16 12.68 -8.47 3.77
CA TYR A 16 12.98 -7.21 4.45
C TYR A 16 12.21 -7.08 5.77
N THR A 17 10.96 -7.58 5.79
CA THR A 17 10.16 -7.85 6.98
C THR A 17 9.78 -9.33 6.93
N GLU A 18 9.75 -10.00 8.07
CA GLU A 18 9.52 -11.44 8.16
C GLU A 18 8.52 -11.75 9.29
N GLY A 19 7.87 -12.91 9.24
CA GLY A 19 7.05 -13.44 10.32
C GLY A 19 5.57 -13.05 10.27
N THR A 20 5.10 -12.47 9.18
CA THR A 20 3.68 -12.20 8.96
C THR A 20 3.22 -12.81 7.64
N ASP A 21 1.94 -13.24 7.58
CA ASP A 21 1.34 -13.82 6.37
C ASP A 21 1.44 -12.85 5.18
N ILE A 22 1.23 -11.56 5.44
CA ILE A 22 1.37 -10.52 4.41
C ILE A 22 2.79 -10.47 3.86
N SER A 23 3.81 -10.48 4.73
CA SER A 23 5.21 -10.39 4.26
C SER A 23 5.60 -11.58 3.39
N GLU A 24 5.14 -12.77 3.76
CA GLU A 24 5.45 -14.02 3.05
C GLU A 24 4.73 -14.11 1.70
N LEU A 25 3.43 -13.81 1.66
CA LEU A 25 2.65 -13.84 0.43
C LEU A 25 3.12 -12.76 -0.54
N VAL A 26 3.20 -11.52 -0.06
CA VAL A 26 3.61 -10.37 -0.89
C VAL A 26 5.06 -10.52 -1.36
N GLY A 27 5.92 -11.18 -0.57
CA GLY A 27 7.30 -11.47 -0.97
C GLY A 27 7.42 -12.35 -2.23
N LYS A 28 6.41 -13.17 -2.52
CA LYS A 28 6.36 -14.05 -3.71
C LYS A 28 5.79 -13.36 -4.95
N LEU A 29 4.90 -12.39 -4.78
CA LEU A 29 4.19 -11.72 -5.87
C LEU A 29 5.10 -11.08 -6.93
N PRO A 30 6.17 -10.33 -6.57
CA PRO A 30 6.97 -9.63 -7.56
C PRO A 30 7.62 -10.55 -8.60
N LYS A 31 8.25 -11.62 -8.15
CA LYS A 31 8.87 -12.59 -9.04
C LYS A 31 7.82 -13.28 -9.90
N PHE A 32 6.73 -13.73 -9.28
CA PHE A 32 5.65 -14.39 -9.98
C PHE A 32 5.09 -13.53 -11.12
N PHE A 33 4.71 -12.27 -10.86
CA PHE A 33 4.17 -11.38 -11.89
C PHE A 33 5.21 -11.02 -12.95
N ALA A 34 6.48 -10.86 -12.58
CA ALA A 34 7.56 -10.63 -13.57
C ALA A 34 7.71 -11.81 -14.53
N ASP A 35 7.63 -13.05 -14.02
CA ASP A 35 7.67 -14.28 -14.83
C ASP A 35 6.44 -14.40 -15.75
N GLN A 36 5.32 -13.78 -15.39
CA GLN A 36 4.11 -13.63 -16.21
C GLN A 36 4.15 -12.45 -17.19
N GLY A 37 5.30 -11.76 -17.28
CA GLY A 37 5.53 -10.70 -18.27
C GLY A 37 5.13 -9.30 -17.83
N TYR A 38 4.77 -9.08 -16.57
CA TYR A 38 4.53 -7.73 -16.05
C TYR A 38 5.85 -6.98 -15.83
N GLU A 39 5.82 -5.66 -16.03
CA GLU A 39 6.87 -4.76 -15.57
C GLU A 39 6.50 -4.25 -14.17
N LEU A 40 7.40 -4.41 -13.18
CA LEU A 40 7.09 -4.09 -11.79
C LEU A 40 7.94 -2.96 -11.22
N ARG A 41 7.31 -2.17 -10.35
CA ARG A 41 7.97 -1.35 -9.34
C ARG A 41 7.36 -1.64 -7.98
N ILE A 42 8.20 -1.66 -6.94
CA ILE A 42 7.82 -2.07 -5.59
C ILE A 42 8.22 -0.96 -4.64
N LEU A 43 7.28 -0.52 -3.81
CA LEU A 43 7.50 0.50 -2.78
C LEU A 43 7.08 -0.05 -1.41
N MET A 44 7.91 0.19 -0.39
CA MET A 44 7.60 -0.14 0.99
C MET A 44 8.24 0.86 1.96
N PRO A 45 7.79 0.95 3.23
CA PRO A 45 8.48 1.74 4.25
C PRO A 45 9.85 1.14 4.58
N ARG A 46 10.83 1.99 4.88
CA ARG A 46 12.13 1.54 5.37
C ARG A 46 12.08 1.38 6.90
N PHE A 47 11.37 0.41 7.40
CA PHE A 47 11.35 0.12 8.84
C PHE A 47 12.74 -0.14 9.41
N GLY A 48 12.96 0.22 10.67
CA GLY A 48 14.24 0.03 11.34
C GLY A 48 14.70 -1.43 11.49
N VAL A 49 13.80 -2.39 11.30
CA VAL A 49 14.13 -3.83 11.22
C VAL A 49 14.83 -4.19 9.91
N VAL A 50 14.68 -3.40 8.85
CA VAL A 50 15.34 -3.64 7.57
C VAL A 50 16.83 -3.45 7.71
N ASN A 51 17.59 -4.53 7.56
CA ASN A 51 19.04 -4.49 7.65
C ASN A 51 19.66 -3.93 6.36
N GLU A 52 19.96 -2.64 6.36
CA GLU A 52 20.48 -1.93 5.19
C GLU A 52 21.79 -2.53 4.64
N ARG A 53 22.69 -2.98 5.51
CA ARG A 53 23.98 -3.58 5.11
C ARG A 53 23.76 -4.95 4.48
N ARG A 54 22.94 -5.80 5.10
CA ARG A 54 22.62 -7.15 4.56
C ARG A 54 21.99 -7.08 3.17
N HIS A 55 21.07 -6.12 2.98
CA HIS A 55 20.33 -5.98 1.72
C HIS A 55 20.95 -4.95 0.75
N ARG A 56 22.07 -4.34 1.13
CA ARG A 56 22.83 -3.37 0.31
C ARG A 56 21.97 -2.19 -0.14
N LEU A 57 21.16 -1.65 0.77
CA LEU A 57 20.37 -0.46 0.49
C LEU A 57 21.30 0.73 0.20
N HIS A 58 20.99 1.50 -0.82
CA HIS A 58 21.66 2.75 -1.13
C HIS A 58 20.64 3.83 -1.49
N GLU A 59 20.96 5.07 -1.19
CA GLU A 59 20.10 6.20 -1.46
C GLU A 59 20.01 6.51 -2.95
N VAL A 60 18.80 6.85 -3.41
CA VAL A 60 18.54 7.35 -4.76
C VAL A 60 18.38 8.86 -4.67
N VAL A 61 19.50 9.60 -4.72
CA VAL A 61 19.55 11.05 -4.51
C VAL A 61 18.55 11.82 -5.39
N ARG A 62 18.39 11.45 -6.67
CA ARG A 62 17.43 12.12 -7.58
C ARG A 62 15.96 11.99 -7.15
N LEU A 63 15.62 11.00 -6.34
CA LEU A 63 14.27 10.77 -5.83
C LEU A 63 14.10 11.29 -4.41
N SER A 64 15.18 11.45 -3.67
CA SER A 64 15.20 11.93 -2.29
C SER A 64 15.02 13.45 -2.19
N GLY A 65 14.85 13.94 -0.96
CA GLY A 65 14.80 15.37 -0.65
C GLY A 65 13.47 16.05 -0.94
N MET A 66 12.39 15.27 -1.11
CA MET A 66 11.03 15.83 -1.11
C MET A 66 10.57 16.02 0.34
N ASN A 67 9.86 17.11 0.62
CA ASN A 67 9.13 17.26 1.86
C ASN A 67 7.70 16.75 1.70
N ILE A 68 7.29 15.88 2.60
CA ILE A 68 5.92 15.36 2.67
C ILE A 68 5.23 16.04 3.85
N ILE A 69 4.22 16.83 3.56
CA ILE A 69 3.43 17.51 4.58
C ILE A 69 2.38 16.53 5.09
N VAL A 70 2.38 16.28 6.40
CA VAL A 70 1.34 15.54 7.13
C VAL A 70 0.78 16.48 8.20
N ASP A 71 -0.51 16.83 8.09
CA ASP A 71 -1.11 17.91 8.87
C ASP A 71 -0.35 19.24 8.61
N ASP A 72 0.20 19.88 9.63
CA ASP A 72 0.94 21.14 9.54
C ASP A 72 2.47 20.96 9.53
N ASP A 73 2.97 19.73 9.58
CA ASP A 73 4.39 19.44 9.70
C ASP A 73 5.02 18.91 8.40
N ASP A 74 6.24 19.34 8.12
CA ASP A 74 7.07 18.93 6.98
C ASP A 74 8.02 17.80 7.36
N TYR A 75 7.91 16.67 6.65
CA TYR A 75 8.77 15.50 6.85
C TYR A 75 9.62 15.22 5.62
N PRO A 76 10.96 15.22 5.73
CA PRO A 76 11.82 14.89 4.60
C PRO A 76 11.67 13.42 4.20
N LEU A 77 11.45 13.19 2.91
CA LEU A 77 11.39 11.86 2.32
C LEU A 77 12.73 11.51 1.67
N LEU A 78 13.36 10.45 2.16
CA LEU A 78 14.51 9.81 1.55
C LEU A 78 14.08 8.54 0.85
N ILE A 79 14.65 8.28 -0.31
CA ILE A 79 14.39 7.05 -1.08
C ILE A 79 15.66 6.22 -1.13
N LYS A 80 15.57 5.00 -0.60
CA LYS A 80 16.63 3.99 -0.73
C LYS A 80 16.15 2.88 -1.66
N VAL A 81 17.09 2.17 -2.28
CA VAL A 81 16.77 1.06 -3.18
C VAL A 81 17.66 -0.13 -2.89
N ALA A 82 17.09 -1.32 -3.05
CA ALA A 82 17.81 -2.58 -3.08
C ALA A 82 17.21 -3.52 -4.14
N SER A 83 17.99 -4.45 -4.63
CA SER A 83 17.48 -5.53 -5.49
C SER A 83 16.78 -6.58 -4.63
N LEU A 84 15.59 -7.01 -5.05
CA LEU A 84 14.90 -8.14 -4.43
C LEU A 84 15.77 -9.41 -4.62
N PRO A 85 16.14 -10.12 -3.54
CA PRO A 85 17.01 -11.29 -3.62
C PRO A 85 16.53 -12.33 -4.64
N GLY A 86 17.48 -12.85 -5.42
CA GLY A 86 17.17 -13.83 -6.47
C GLY A 86 16.50 -13.28 -7.72
N SER A 87 16.42 -11.95 -7.86
CA SER A 87 15.81 -11.28 -9.02
C SER A 87 16.57 -10.00 -9.40
N ARG A 88 16.16 -9.37 -10.54
CA ARG A 88 16.62 -8.04 -10.94
C ARG A 88 15.63 -6.94 -10.57
N LEU A 89 14.56 -7.30 -9.87
CA LEU A 89 13.53 -6.35 -9.44
C LEU A 89 14.08 -5.44 -8.34
N GLN A 90 13.71 -4.17 -8.41
CA GLN A 90 14.11 -3.17 -7.42
C GLN A 90 12.96 -2.88 -6.46
N VAL A 91 13.29 -2.85 -5.17
CA VAL A 91 12.41 -2.39 -4.10
C VAL A 91 12.88 -1.01 -3.67
N TYR A 92 11.97 -0.04 -3.72
CA TYR A 92 12.20 1.32 -3.27
C TYR A 92 11.65 1.49 -1.86
N PHE A 93 12.51 1.89 -0.96
CA PHE A 93 12.20 2.08 0.45
C PHE A 93 11.98 3.57 0.72
N LEU A 94 10.80 3.90 1.21
CA LEU A 94 10.48 5.24 1.67
C LEU A 94 10.97 5.39 3.11
N ASP A 95 11.92 6.29 3.32
CA ASP A 95 12.59 6.48 4.59
C ASP A 95 12.35 7.87 5.17
N ASN A 96 12.08 7.89 6.46
CA ASN A 96 12.09 9.08 7.31
C ASN A 96 12.52 8.63 8.70
N GLU A 97 13.53 9.30 9.28
CA GLU A 97 14.09 8.86 10.55
C GLU A 97 13.08 8.89 11.70
N GLU A 98 12.21 9.88 11.73
CA GLU A 98 11.21 10.04 12.78
C GLU A 98 10.20 8.90 12.76
N PHE A 99 9.68 8.55 11.57
CA PHE A 99 8.63 7.55 11.43
C PHE A 99 9.14 6.09 11.39
N PHE A 100 10.32 5.85 10.81
CA PHE A 100 10.71 4.48 10.47
C PHE A 100 12.01 3.99 11.11
N LYS A 101 12.69 4.79 11.92
CA LYS A 101 13.95 4.38 12.56
C LYS A 101 13.78 3.30 13.64
N ARG A 102 12.59 3.19 14.23
CA ARG A 102 12.30 2.24 15.31
C ARG A 102 12.54 0.80 14.88
N LYS A 103 13.03 -0.04 15.81
CA LYS A 103 13.26 -1.46 15.54
C LYS A 103 11.99 -2.29 15.52
N MET A 104 10.90 -1.79 16.09
CA MET A 104 9.57 -2.39 16.04
C MET A 104 8.77 -1.76 14.92
N VAL A 105 7.87 -2.53 14.30
CA VAL A 105 7.21 -2.10 13.05
C VAL A 105 5.98 -1.25 13.32
N PHE A 106 5.00 -1.73 14.09
CA PHE A 106 3.72 -1.05 14.32
C PHE A 106 3.40 -0.80 15.79
N GLU A 107 4.09 -1.47 16.69
CA GLU A 107 3.85 -1.47 18.13
C GLU A 107 5.18 -1.48 18.90
N ASP A 108 5.14 -1.19 20.18
CA ASP A 108 6.30 -1.26 21.06
C ASP A 108 6.59 -2.73 21.51
N ASP A 109 7.62 -2.91 22.34
CA ASP A 109 8.03 -4.21 22.89
C ASP A 109 7.01 -4.82 23.86
N LYS A 110 5.96 -4.07 24.22
CA LYS A 110 4.85 -4.52 25.10
C LYS A 110 3.56 -4.78 24.29
N GLY A 111 3.58 -4.59 22.97
CA GLY A 111 2.43 -4.75 22.10
C GLY A 111 1.48 -3.52 22.10
N HIS A 112 1.96 -2.35 22.56
CA HIS A 112 1.16 -1.14 22.44
C HIS A 112 1.40 -0.51 21.06
N PRO A 113 0.34 -0.23 20.30
CA PRO A 113 0.45 0.44 19.03
C PRO A 113 1.15 1.79 19.14
N PHE A 114 1.95 2.16 18.15
CA PHE A 114 2.53 3.50 18.13
C PHE A 114 1.45 4.55 17.88
N GLU A 115 1.43 5.58 18.72
CA GLU A 115 0.45 6.68 18.64
C GLU A 115 0.47 7.42 17.30
N ASP A 116 1.62 7.43 16.60
CA ASP A 116 1.82 8.07 15.31
C ASP A 116 1.60 7.15 14.11
N ASN A 117 0.97 5.98 14.27
CA ASN A 117 0.68 5.06 13.17
C ASN A 117 -0.17 5.73 12.06
N ALA A 118 -1.08 6.63 12.42
CA ALA A 118 -1.87 7.39 11.45
C ALA A 118 -1.01 8.36 10.63
N ASP A 119 -0.07 9.05 11.27
CA ASP A 119 0.90 9.97 10.64
C ASP A 119 1.80 9.20 9.68
N ARG A 120 2.29 8.03 10.11
CA ARG A 120 3.14 7.13 9.33
C ARG A 120 2.43 6.62 8.07
N ALA A 121 1.14 6.25 8.19
CA ALA A 121 0.33 5.82 7.06
C ALA A 121 0.10 6.98 6.07
N ALA A 122 -0.24 8.18 6.56
CA ALA A 122 -0.42 9.36 5.72
C ALA A 122 0.88 9.75 5.00
N PHE A 123 2.01 9.79 5.73
CA PHE A 123 3.34 10.05 5.16
C PHE A 123 3.69 9.02 4.07
N PHE A 124 3.53 7.72 4.36
CA PHE A 124 3.86 6.66 3.43
C PHE A 124 3.02 6.72 2.16
N CYS A 125 1.71 6.86 2.30
CA CYS A 125 0.80 6.93 1.14
C CYS A 125 1.08 8.14 0.25
N LYS A 126 1.22 9.33 0.85
CA LYS A 126 1.54 10.55 0.11
C LYS A 126 2.94 10.47 -0.52
N GLY A 127 3.93 10.01 0.24
CA GLY A 127 5.30 9.81 -0.23
C GLY A 127 5.40 8.82 -1.39
N ALA A 128 4.62 7.73 -1.37
CA ALA A 128 4.56 6.77 -2.45
C ALA A 128 4.04 7.42 -3.74
N ILE A 129 2.95 8.18 -3.68
CA ILE A 129 2.39 8.89 -4.83
C ILE A 129 3.41 9.88 -5.42
N GLU A 130 4.01 10.73 -4.58
CA GLU A 130 5.00 11.72 -5.03
C GLU A 130 6.25 11.04 -5.63
N THR A 131 6.66 9.89 -5.10
CA THR A 131 7.76 9.09 -5.64
C THR A 131 7.44 8.57 -7.03
N VAL A 132 6.23 8.05 -7.25
CA VAL A 132 5.78 7.54 -8.56
C VAL A 132 5.68 8.67 -9.59
N LYS A 133 5.23 9.85 -9.20
CA LYS A 133 5.25 11.04 -10.06
C LYS A 133 6.68 11.36 -10.55
N LYS A 134 7.67 11.32 -9.64
CA LYS A 134 9.09 11.50 -10.01
C LYS A 134 9.64 10.38 -10.91
N PHE A 135 9.11 9.17 -10.82
CA PHE A 135 9.49 8.10 -11.74
C PHE A 135 9.11 8.40 -13.19
N GLY A 136 8.01 9.14 -13.42
CA GLY A 136 7.47 9.32 -14.76
C GLY A 136 7.04 8.02 -15.43
N TRP A 137 6.58 7.05 -14.64
CA TRP A 137 6.24 5.70 -15.08
C TRP A 137 4.77 5.41 -14.74
N PRO A 138 3.84 5.56 -15.70
CA PRO A 138 2.42 5.35 -15.47
C PRO A 138 2.11 3.87 -15.29
N PRO A 139 1.56 3.44 -14.13
CA PRO A 139 1.13 2.07 -13.91
C PRO A 139 -0.22 1.77 -14.59
N ASP A 140 -0.42 0.53 -15.04
CA ASP A 140 -1.75 0.01 -15.40
C ASP A 140 -2.50 -0.44 -14.15
N PHE A 141 -1.77 -1.01 -13.18
CA PHE A 141 -2.30 -1.48 -11.90
C PHE A 141 -1.52 -0.91 -10.73
N ILE A 142 -2.24 -0.49 -9.69
CA ILE A 142 -1.67 -0.11 -8.39
C ILE A 142 -2.23 -1.07 -7.36
N MET A 143 -1.39 -1.98 -6.89
CA MET A 143 -1.72 -2.94 -5.85
C MET A 143 -1.27 -2.41 -4.50
N CYS A 144 -2.22 -2.10 -3.63
CA CYS A 144 -2.02 -1.58 -2.29
C CYS A 144 -2.21 -2.72 -1.27
N GLN A 145 -1.18 -3.08 -0.49
CA GLN A 145 -1.22 -4.24 0.39
C GLN A 145 -1.07 -3.85 1.86
N GLY A 146 -2.09 -4.17 2.64
CA GLY A 146 -2.14 -3.92 4.08
C GLY A 146 -2.63 -2.52 4.48
N TRP A 147 -2.94 -2.38 5.77
CA TRP A 147 -3.60 -1.21 6.34
C TRP A 147 -2.83 0.12 6.17
N MET A 148 -1.48 0.10 6.22
CA MET A 148 -0.67 1.31 5.99
C MET A 148 -0.83 1.90 4.58
N THR A 149 -1.35 1.12 3.64
CA THR A 149 -1.61 1.58 2.27
C THR A 149 -3.05 2.04 2.06
N SER A 150 -3.88 1.98 3.10
CA SER A 150 -5.33 2.21 3.02
C SER A 150 -5.73 3.58 2.50
N LEU A 151 -4.89 4.60 2.71
CA LEU A 151 -5.15 5.96 2.24
C LEU A 151 -4.81 6.18 0.75
N LEU A 152 -4.07 5.26 0.10
CA LEU A 152 -3.70 5.39 -1.32
C LEU A 152 -4.92 5.46 -2.23
N PRO A 153 -5.92 4.56 -2.14
CA PRO A 153 -7.11 4.63 -2.98
C PRO A 153 -7.84 5.97 -2.85
N LEU A 154 -8.03 6.45 -1.61
CA LEU A 154 -8.63 7.76 -1.35
C LEU A 154 -7.84 8.88 -2.03
N TYR A 155 -6.55 8.96 -1.80
CA TYR A 155 -5.71 10.04 -2.32
C TYR A 155 -5.69 10.07 -3.84
N LEU A 156 -5.56 8.90 -4.48
CA LEU A 156 -5.56 8.77 -5.94
C LEU A 156 -6.91 9.14 -6.57
N ARG A 157 -8.03 8.86 -5.89
CA ARG A 157 -9.38 9.17 -6.38
C ARG A 157 -9.87 10.59 -6.03
N THR A 158 -9.12 11.31 -5.20
CA THR A 158 -9.51 12.66 -4.73
C THR A 158 -8.40 13.68 -4.95
N ALA A 159 -7.47 13.83 -4.02
CA ALA A 159 -6.42 14.85 -4.03
C ALA A 159 -5.50 14.78 -5.27
N TYR A 160 -5.28 13.58 -5.81
CA TYR A 160 -4.43 13.33 -6.99
C TYR A 160 -5.22 12.89 -8.23
N LYS A 161 -6.54 13.07 -8.23
CA LYS A 161 -7.42 12.65 -9.34
C LYS A 161 -7.03 13.23 -10.69
N THR A 162 -6.45 14.43 -10.70
CA THR A 162 -6.04 15.14 -11.93
C THR A 162 -4.62 14.83 -12.38
N GLU A 163 -3.89 13.99 -11.67
CA GLU A 163 -2.52 13.59 -12.03
C GLU A 163 -2.54 12.62 -13.22
N PRO A 164 -2.02 13.03 -14.40
CA PRO A 164 -2.12 12.22 -15.63
C PRO A 164 -1.48 10.84 -15.51
N ILE A 165 -0.43 10.72 -14.67
CA ILE A 165 0.31 9.47 -14.51
C ILE A 165 -0.54 8.33 -13.91
N PHE A 166 -1.63 8.66 -13.21
CA PHE A 166 -2.54 7.70 -12.58
C PHE A 166 -3.90 7.59 -13.29
N ALA A 167 -4.13 8.35 -14.36
CA ALA A 167 -5.44 8.52 -14.98
C ALA A 167 -6.10 7.17 -15.40
N ASN A 168 -5.29 6.23 -15.87
CA ASN A 168 -5.76 4.93 -16.37
C ASN A 168 -5.45 3.77 -15.43
N ALA A 169 -4.91 4.04 -14.23
CA ALA A 169 -4.54 3.01 -13.29
C ALA A 169 -5.76 2.41 -12.58
N GLN A 170 -5.83 1.08 -12.55
CA GLN A 170 -6.75 0.36 -11.69
C GLN A 170 -6.13 0.17 -10.31
N ILE A 171 -6.87 0.53 -9.27
CA ILE A 171 -6.43 0.47 -7.87
C ILE A 171 -7.02 -0.77 -7.23
N ILE A 172 -6.15 -1.66 -6.77
CA ILE A 172 -6.52 -2.93 -6.13
C ILE A 172 -6.05 -2.87 -4.68
N TYR A 173 -6.95 -3.06 -3.74
CA TYR A 173 -6.63 -3.04 -2.33
C TYR A 173 -6.66 -4.45 -1.72
N GLY A 174 -5.57 -4.86 -1.08
CA GLY A 174 -5.46 -6.10 -0.32
C GLY A 174 -5.68 -5.85 1.17
N ALA A 175 -6.77 -6.40 1.71
CA ALA A 175 -7.10 -6.36 3.13
C ALA A 175 -6.54 -7.59 3.84
N TYR A 176 -5.89 -7.37 4.99
CA TYR A 176 -5.33 -8.44 5.83
C TYR A 176 -5.81 -8.26 7.26
N ASP A 177 -6.09 -9.36 7.95
CA ASP A 177 -6.46 -9.33 9.36
C ASP A 177 -5.32 -8.75 10.19
N THR A 178 -5.62 -7.70 10.93
CA THR A 178 -4.67 -6.98 11.78
C THR A 178 -5.40 -6.17 12.83
N PRO A 179 -4.90 -6.10 14.08
CA PRO A 179 -5.48 -5.21 15.10
C PRO A 179 -5.35 -3.73 14.73
N HIS A 180 -4.36 -3.37 13.90
CA HIS A 180 -4.05 -1.97 13.56
C HIS A 180 -5.05 -1.31 12.59
N GLU A 181 -5.94 -2.06 11.98
CA GLU A 181 -6.95 -1.59 11.01
C GLU A 181 -7.97 -0.60 11.63
N HIS A 182 -8.14 -0.66 12.95
CA HIS A 182 -9.09 0.17 13.70
C HIS A 182 -8.46 1.29 14.52
N GLU A 183 -7.16 1.48 14.40
CA GLU A 183 -6.41 2.42 15.23
C GLU A 183 -6.52 3.87 14.79
N GLY A 184 -6.07 4.76 15.65
CA GLY A 184 -5.88 6.19 15.37
C GLY A 184 -7.07 7.09 15.70
N GLY A 185 -8.29 6.57 15.82
CA GLY A 185 -9.45 7.37 16.21
C GLY A 185 -9.59 8.69 15.44
N GLU A 186 -9.90 9.79 16.09
CA GLU A 186 -10.00 11.13 15.47
C GLU A 186 -8.65 11.63 14.92
N ARG A 187 -7.52 11.18 15.47
CA ARG A 187 -6.19 11.51 14.96
C ARG A 187 -6.00 10.97 13.53
N PHE A 188 -6.50 9.76 13.23
CA PHE A 188 -6.48 9.23 11.87
C PHE A 188 -7.15 10.19 10.88
N PHE A 189 -8.36 10.70 11.21
CA PHE A 189 -9.09 11.61 10.33
C PHE A 189 -8.38 12.95 10.14
N GLN A 190 -7.73 13.45 11.18
CA GLN A 190 -6.93 14.68 11.11
C GLN A 190 -5.73 14.46 10.18
N LYS A 191 -4.94 13.41 10.38
CA LYS A 191 -3.70 13.15 9.64
C LYS A 191 -3.95 12.67 8.20
N ALA A 192 -5.07 11.99 7.95
CA ALA A 192 -5.49 11.59 6.62
C ALA A 192 -5.97 12.75 5.74
N ALA A 193 -6.35 13.88 6.33
CA ALA A 193 -6.87 15.05 5.63
C ALA A 193 -5.73 15.85 4.97
N ILE A 194 -5.25 15.38 3.82
CA ILE A 194 -4.23 16.09 3.03
C ILE A 194 -4.88 17.04 2.01
N ASN A 195 -4.16 18.12 1.65
CA ASN A 195 -4.55 19.08 0.63
C ASN A 195 -5.97 19.64 0.93
N ASN A 196 -6.91 19.48 -0.01
CA ASN A 196 -8.28 19.98 0.07
C ASN A 196 -9.29 18.88 0.47
N LEU A 197 -8.85 17.79 1.11
CA LEU A 197 -9.75 16.75 1.57
C LEU A 197 -10.64 17.27 2.70
N THR A 198 -11.92 16.96 2.61
CA THR A 198 -12.93 17.33 3.60
C THR A 198 -13.37 16.10 4.42
N LYS A 199 -14.04 16.32 5.54
CA LYS A 199 -14.62 15.24 6.34
C LYS A 199 -15.49 14.29 5.51
N LYS A 200 -16.18 14.80 4.47
CA LYS A 200 -17.01 13.97 3.57
C LYS A 200 -16.18 12.91 2.82
N HIS A 201 -14.96 13.22 2.40
CA HIS A 201 -14.09 12.25 1.74
C HIS A 201 -13.59 11.16 2.70
N LEU A 202 -13.52 11.47 3.99
CA LEU A 202 -13.07 10.54 5.03
C LEU A 202 -14.21 9.74 5.67
N GLU A 203 -15.48 10.10 5.38
CA GLU A 203 -16.66 9.40 5.92
C GLU A 203 -16.65 7.88 5.66
N PRO A 204 -16.20 7.37 4.48
CA PRO A 204 -16.10 5.92 4.25
C PRO A 204 -15.20 5.17 5.24
N TYR A 205 -14.26 5.86 5.90
CA TYR A 205 -13.40 5.28 6.93
C TYR A 205 -14.06 5.22 8.32
N ARG A 206 -15.22 5.85 8.52
CA ARG A 206 -15.90 5.80 9.81
C ARG A 206 -16.60 4.46 10.03
N ASN A 207 -16.43 3.93 11.24
CA ASN A 207 -17.11 2.73 11.71
C ASN A 207 -17.67 3.01 13.13
N GLY A 208 -18.90 3.48 13.19
CA GLY A 208 -19.44 4.04 14.42
C GLY A 208 -18.61 5.25 14.88
N GLU A 209 -18.13 5.21 16.13
CA GLU A 209 -17.21 6.23 16.67
C GLU A 209 -15.73 5.97 16.33
N GLY A 210 -15.42 4.82 15.70
CA GLY A 210 -14.08 4.38 15.37
C GLY A 210 -13.69 4.55 13.90
N VAL A 211 -12.60 3.89 13.55
CA VAL A 211 -12.03 3.85 12.21
C VAL A 211 -12.15 2.43 11.65
N SER A 212 -12.37 2.28 10.35
CA SER A 212 -12.09 1.07 9.59
C SER A 212 -11.32 1.46 8.33
N MET A 213 -10.04 1.19 8.35
CA MET A 213 -9.14 1.52 7.25
C MET A 213 -9.45 0.69 6.02
N HIS A 214 -9.79 -0.59 6.21
CA HIS A 214 -10.17 -1.49 5.12
C HIS A 214 -11.46 -1.04 4.44
N LYS A 215 -12.48 -0.64 5.21
CA LYS A 215 -13.75 -0.12 4.68
C LYS A 215 -13.53 1.10 3.80
N GLY A 216 -12.75 2.07 4.28
CA GLY A 216 -12.46 3.28 3.54
C GLY A 216 -11.65 3.01 2.27
N ALA A 217 -10.63 2.16 2.37
CA ALA A 217 -9.80 1.77 1.22
C ALA A 217 -10.62 1.03 0.16
N ALA A 218 -11.45 0.06 0.56
CA ALA A 218 -12.34 -0.69 -0.33
C ALA A 218 -13.34 0.24 -1.04
N HIS A 219 -13.85 1.29 -0.36
CA HIS A 219 -14.74 2.28 -0.97
C HIS A 219 -14.10 2.98 -2.18
N TYR A 220 -12.81 3.33 -2.11
CA TYR A 220 -12.12 4.08 -3.16
C TYR A 220 -11.35 3.21 -4.15
N ALA A 221 -11.07 1.95 -3.83
CA ALA A 221 -10.43 1.01 -4.74
C ALA A 221 -11.37 0.58 -5.87
N ASP A 222 -10.84 0.09 -6.98
CA ASP A 222 -11.60 -0.49 -8.09
C ASP A 222 -11.88 -1.98 -7.87
N ALA A 223 -11.01 -2.65 -7.11
CA ALA A 223 -11.15 -4.05 -6.76
C ALA A 223 -10.53 -4.33 -5.38
N VAL A 224 -10.95 -5.40 -4.73
CA VAL A 224 -10.48 -5.79 -3.40
C VAL A 224 -9.98 -7.23 -3.42
N ILE A 225 -8.92 -7.50 -2.66
CA ILE A 225 -8.39 -8.85 -2.41
C ILE A 225 -8.48 -9.11 -0.91
N ILE A 226 -9.04 -10.25 -0.53
CA ILE A 226 -9.03 -10.72 0.85
C ILE A 226 -7.75 -11.52 1.08
N GLY A 227 -6.85 -10.95 1.86
CA GLY A 227 -5.51 -11.49 2.09
C GLY A 227 -5.40 -12.45 3.29
N SER A 228 -6.41 -12.52 4.16
CA SER A 228 -6.44 -13.39 5.33
C SER A 228 -7.70 -14.22 5.40
N GLU A 229 -7.58 -15.48 5.81
CA GLU A 229 -8.71 -16.41 5.96
C GLU A 229 -9.74 -15.93 6.98
N SER A 230 -9.26 -15.28 8.06
CA SER A 230 -10.09 -14.74 9.13
C SER A 230 -10.98 -13.57 8.70
N LEU A 231 -10.69 -12.92 7.57
CA LEU A 231 -11.54 -11.86 7.03
C LEU A 231 -12.70 -12.48 6.24
N ASP A 232 -13.90 -12.38 6.81
CA ASP A 232 -15.12 -12.85 6.15
C ASP A 232 -15.45 -11.97 4.94
N THR A 233 -15.76 -12.61 3.81
CA THR A 233 -16.23 -11.93 2.60
C THR A 233 -17.59 -11.26 2.75
N ASN A 234 -18.35 -11.58 3.80
CA ASN A 234 -19.63 -10.97 4.14
C ASN A 234 -19.52 -9.76 5.09
N VAL A 235 -18.31 -9.31 5.42
CA VAL A 235 -18.15 -8.20 6.36
C VAL A 235 -18.65 -6.88 5.74
N PRO A 236 -19.28 -6.01 6.55
CA PRO A 236 -19.92 -4.77 6.07
C PRO A 236 -19.02 -3.85 5.25
N TYR A 237 -17.68 -3.88 5.43
CA TYR A 237 -16.80 -3.06 4.61
C TYR A 237 -16.65 -3.53 3.16
N LEU A 238 -16.91 -4.82 2.87
CA LEU A 238 -16.95 -5.32 1.50
C LEU A 238 -18.29 -5.01 0.82
N SER A 239 -19.37 -4.91 1.58
CA SER A 239 -20.66 -4.45 1.04
C SER A 239 -20.60 -2.99 0.56
N VAL A 240 -19.68 -2.18 1.10
CA VAL A 240 -19.42 -0.80 0.64
C VAL A 240 -18.68 -0.80 -0.70
N ALA A 241 -18.02 -1.90 -1.06
CA ALA A 241 -17.43 -2.07 -2.39
C ALA A 241 -18.51 -2.12 -3.50
N GLY A 242 -19.78 -2.37 -3.15
CA GLY A 242 -20.87 -2.49 -4.13
C GLY A 242 -20.63 -3.66 -5.09
N ASP A 243 -20.82 -3.42 -6.40
CA ASP A 243 -20.59 -4.42 -7.46
C ASP A 243 -19.12 -4.58 -7.87
N LYS A 244 -18.17 -4.08 -7.08
CA LYS A 244 -16.75 -4.16 -7.40
C LYS A 244 -16.25 -5.59 -7.32
N PRO A 245 -15.29 -5.97 -8.22
CA PRO A 245 -14.66 -7.28 -8.15
C PRO A 245 -13.96 -7.50 -6.80
N VAL A 246 -14.22 -8.66 -6.19
CA VAL A 246 -13.57 -9.10 -4.96
C VAL A 246 -12.94 -10.47 -5.21
N LEU A 247 -11.63 -10.59 -4.96
CA LEU A 247 -10.98 -11.89 -4.87
C LEU A 247 -11.07 -12.36 -3.42
N PRO A 248 -11.81 -13.45 -3.14
CA PRO A 248 -11.85 -14.04 -1.81
C PRO A 248 -10.49 -14.60 -1.43
N TRP A 249 -10.26 -14.80 -0.13
CA TRP A 249 -9.02 -15.44 0.35
C TRP A 249 -8.75 -16.76 -0.37
N GLN A 250 -7.50 -16.99 -0.64
CA GLN A 250 -6.98 -18.18 -1.31
C GLN A 250 -5.91 -18.83 -0.43
N PRO A 251 -5.89 -20.16 -0.30
CA PRO A 251 -4.79 -20.86 0.37
C PRO A 251 -3.46 -20.61 -0.36
N ALA A 252 -2.35 -20.77 0.34
CA ALA A 252 -1.02 -20.32 -0.10
C ALA A 252 -0.55 -20.92 -1.45
N ASP A 253 -0.99 -22.12 -1.80
CA ASP A 253 -0.70 -22.81 -3.07
C ASP A 253 -1.56 -22.31 -4.24
N GLU A 254 -2.76 -21.79 -3.97
CA GLU A 254 -3.69 -21.25 -4.96
C GLU A 254 -3.58 -19.73 -5.11
N ALA A 255 -3.03 -19.02 -4.12
CA ALA A 255 -3.02 -17.57 -4.06
C ALA A 255 -2.38 -16.91 -5.29
N LEU A 256 -1.20 -17.34 -5.70
CA LEU A 256 -0.49 -16.71 -6.84
C LEU A 256 -1.23 -16.88 -8.16
N PRO A 257 -1.69 -18.10 -8.55
CA PRO A 257 -2.56 -18.27 -9.72
C PRO A 257 -3.86 -17.47 -9.63
N GLY A 258 -4.52 -17.47 -8.46
CA GLY A 258 -5.75 -16.73 -8.21
C GLY A 258 -5.59 -15.22 -8.43
N TYR A 259 -4.50 -14.64 -7.94
CA TYR A 259 -4.16 -13.23 -8.20
C TYR A 259 -4.00 -12.96 -9.71
N LEU A 260 -3.30 -13.83 -10.44
CA LEU A 260 -3.09 -13.63 -11.88
C LEU A 260 -4.40 -13.66 -12.66
N GLU A 261 -5.26 -14.65 -12.41
CA GLU A 261 -6.57 -14.75 -13.07
C GLU A 261 -7.46 -13.54 -12.73
N PHE A 262 -7.42 -13.08 -11.49
CA PHE A 262 -8.13 -11.88 -11.08
C PHE A 262 -7.65 -10.63 -11.84
N PHE A 263 -6.34 -10.43 -11.99
CA PHE A 263 -5.79 -9.32 -12.77
C PHE A 263 -6.16 -9.40 -14.27
N LYS A 264 -6.22 -10.61 -14.84
CA LYS A 264 -6.68 -10.79 -16.22
C LYS A 264 -8.15 -10.40 -16.37
N SER A 265 -9.03 -10.82 -15.46
CA SER A 265 -10.45 -10.48 -15.49
C SER A 265 -10.69 -8.97 -15.39
N LEU A 266 -9.89 -8.26 -14.55
CA LEU A 266 -9.95 -6.81 -14.47
C LEU A 266 -9.54 -6.13 -15.78
N THR A 267 -8.60 -6.70 -16.53
CA THR A 267 -8.18 -6.16 -17.83
C THR A 267 -9.27 -6.30 -18.89
N GLU A 268 -9.98 -7.43 -18.90
CA GLU A 268 -11.05 -7.72 -19.86
C GLU A 268 -12.28 -6.82 -19.63
N SER A 269 -12.62 -6.54 -18.37
CA SER A 269 -13.76 -5.69 -18.02
C SER A 269 -13.61 -4.23 -18.45
N VAL A 270 -12.39 -3.73 -18.63
CA VAL A 270 -12.11 -2.37 -19.12
C VAL A 270 -12.18 -2.29 -20.65
N ALA A 271 -12.01 -3.42 -21.33
CA ALA A 271 -12.02 -3.48 -22.80
C ALA A 271 -13.43 -3.67 -23.39
N ALA A 272 -14.41 -4.00 -22.56
CA ALA A 272 -15.83 -4.20 -22.93
C ALA A 272 -16.66 -2.93 -22.68
#